data_4475499f44c1e911524652038f61d4fb
#
_entry.id   4475499f44c1e911524652038f61d4fb
#
_cell.length_a   1.000
_cell.length_b   1.000
_cell.length_c   1.000
_cell.angle_alpha   90.00
_cell.angle_beta   90.00
_cell.angle_gamma   90.00
#
_symmetry.space_group_name_H-M   'P 1'
#
loop_
_entity.id
_entity.type
_entity.pdbx_description
1 polymer ?
#
loop_
_entity_poly.entity_id
_entity_poly.type
_entity_poly.pdbx_seq_one_letter_code
_entity_poly.pdbx_strand_id
1 'polypeptide(L)'
;RVARLHRQVLGARATLEAQLVHRAEAAAELATVPALDPASGLLLIRAAREALDAEGPLVDDGLDTSTPLEGTPSSHPASSGAALPTPITRSRALIESDLSRVLRTVVSEPARRELSADPLSLPALNRLDRACSRLVLARRFHNTHVSEAQALRARPLVRMCHLAGHAPMPQTFDADDDTTPEAPPERDDEVQPR
;
A
#
# COMPACT_ATOMS: atom_id res chain seq x y z
N ARG A 1 6.84 21.17 -18.89
CA ARG A 1 5.75 20.90 -17.91
C ARG A 1 5.51 19.40 -17.74
N VAL A 2 5.32 18.64 -18.82
CA VAL A 2 5.09 17.17 -18.77
C VAL A 2 6.22 16.45 -18.02
N ALA A 3 7.48 16.68 -18.40
CA ALA A 3 8.64 16.05 -17.74
C ALA A 3 8.76 16.40 -16.25
N ARG A 4 8.30 17.59 -15.84
CA ARG A 4 8.28 17.96 -14.41
C ARG A 4 7.24 17.15 -13.65
N LEU A 5 6.01 17.04 -14.17
CA LEU A 5 4.94 16.24 -13.56
C LEU A 5 5.32 14.77 -13.48
N HIS A 6 5.95 14.25 -14.53
CA HIS A 6 6.44 12.87 -14.52
C HIS A 6 7.43 12.61 -13.37
N ARG A 7 8.41 13.50 -13.18
CA ARG A 7 9.33 13.40 -12.04
C ARG A 7 8.63 13.53 -10.68
N GLN A 8 7.59 14.36 -10.59
CA GLN A 8 6.79 14.48 -9.36
C GLN A 8 6.02 13.19 -9.06
N VAL A 9 5.45 12.53 -10.07
CA VAL A 9 4.79 11.22 -9.90
C VAL A 9 5.79 10.18 -9.40
N LEU A 10 6.97 10.08 -10.02
CA LEU A 10 8.01 9.12 -9.59
C LEU A 10 8.49 9.39 -8.16
N GLY A 11 8.72 10.66 -7.81
CA GLY A 11 9.10 11.04 -6.44
C GLY A 11 8.01 10.75 -5.40
N ALA A 12 6.74 11.01 -5.75
CA ALA A 12 5.61 10.68 -4.89
C ALA A 12 5.42 9.17 -4.73
N ARG A 13 5.68 8.38 -5.79
CA ARG A 13 5.67 6.92 -5.76
C ARG A 13 6.73 6.38 -4.80
N ALA A 14 7.98 6.82 -4.93
CA ALA A 14 9.06 6.42 -4.03
C ALA A 14 8.75 6.77 -2.56
N THR A 15 8.12 7.93 -2.33
CA THR A 15 7.67 8.32 -0.99
C THR A 15 6.57 7.39 -0.47
N LEU A 16 5.61 7.03 -1.31
CA LEU A 16 4.53 6.11 -0.96
C LEU A 16 5.08 4.73 -0.60
N GLU A 17 6.00 4.18 -1.41
CA GLU A 17 6.68 2.91 -1.14
C GLU A 17 7.39 2.92 0.21
N ALA A 18 8.13 3.98 0.52
CA ALA A 18 8.78 4.13 1.82
C ALA A 18 7.78 4.13 2.98
N GLN A 19 6.60 4.75 2.82
CA GLN A 19 5.58 4.75 3.87
C GLN A 19 4.89 3.39 4.02
N LEU A 20 4.72 2.61 2.95
CA LEU A 20 4.23 1.24 3.02
C LEU A 20 5.18 0.36 3.84
N VAL A 21 6.49 0.43 3.57
CA VAL A 21 7.51 -0.27 4.34
C VAL A 21 7.48 0.14 5.81
N HIS A 22 7.45 1.45 6.11
CA HIS A 22 7.41 1.93 7.49
C HIS A 22 6.15 1.48 8.24
N ARG A 23 4.99 1.36 7.56
CA ARG A 23 3.79 0.82 8.17
C ARG A 23 3.94 -0.66 8.50
N ALA A 24 4.48 -1.44 7.59
CA ALA A 24 4.69 -2.87 7.78
C ALA A 24 5.73 -3.15 8.91
N GLU A 25 6.81 -2.36 8.97
CA GLU A 25 7.79 -2.42 10.08
C GLU A 25 7.14 -2.09 11.43
N ALA A 26 6.34 -1.02 11.49
CA ALA A 26 5.65 -0.63 12.72
C ALA A 26 4.60 -1.67 13.15
N ALA A 27 3.93 -2.32 12.20
CA ALA A 27 3.02 -3.43 12.47
C ALA A 27 3.75 -4.66 13.01
N ALA A 28 4.91 -4.99 12.44
CA ALA A 28 5.76 -6.09 12.93
C ALA A 28 6.30 -5.82 14.34
N GLU A 29 6.67 -4.58 14.66
CA GLU A 29 7.09 -4.17 16.00
C GLU A 29 5.93 -4.32 17.00
N LEU A 30 4.74 -3.83 16.68
CA LEU A 30 3.56 -3.97 17.52
C LEU A 30 3.20 -5.44 17.78
N ALA A 31 3.41 -6.32 16.80
CA ALA A 31 3.13 -7.75 16.94
C ALA A 31 3.95 -8.44 18.03
N THR A 32 5.03 -7.81 18.50
CA THR A 32 5.95 -8.39 19.50
C THR A 32 5.72 -7.87 20.92
N VAL A 33 4.78 -6.94 21.13
CA VAL A 33 4.55 -6.37 22.45
C VAL A 33 3.82 -7.36 23.38
N PRO A 34 4.17 -7.41 24.68
CA PRO A 34 3.60 -8.39 25.61
C PRO A 34 2.09 -8.23 25.85
N ALA A 35 1.56 -7.00 25.70
CA ALA A 35 0.15 -6.73 25.92
C ALA A 35 -0.75 -7.18 24.75
N LEU A 36 -0.17 -7.61 23.64
CA LEU A 36 -0.94 -8.15 22.51
C LEU A 36 -1.13 -9.66 22.70
N ASP A 37 -2.35 -10.15 22.45
CA ASP A 37 -2.63 -11.58 22.43
C ASP A 37 -1.71 -12.30 21.42
N PRO A 38 -1.09 -13.44 21.83
CA PRO A 38 -0.14 -14.16 20.98
C PRO A 38 -0.68 -14.58 19.60
N ALA A 39 -1.96 -14.97 19.52
CA ALA A 39 -2.56 -15.35 18.24
C ALA A 39 -2.71 -14.13 17.33
N SER A 40 -3.14 -13.01 17.88
CA SER A 40 -3.20 -11.71 17.20
C SER A 40 -1.81 -11.25 16.76
N GLY A 41 -0.80 -11.41 17.59
CA GLY A 41 0.60 -11.12 17.26
C GLY A 41 1.10 -11.94 16.06
N LEU A 42 0.83 -13.25 16.04
CA LEU A 42 1.20 -14.14 14.93
C LEU A 42 0.49 -13.75 13.62
N LEU A 43 -0.78 -13.40 13.70
CA LEU A 43 -1.54 -12.94 12.53
C LEU A 43 -0.95 -11.64 11.97
N LEU A 44 -0.66 -10.69 12.84
CA LEU A 44 -0.12 -9.39 12.46
C LEU A 44 1.30 -9.49 11.90
N ILE A 45 2.19 -10.27 12.52
CA ILE A 45 3.56 -10.43 12.02
C ILE A 45 3.59 -11.13 10.67
N ARG A 46 2.68 -12.08 10.43
CA ARG A 46 2.54 -12.73 9.11
C ARG A 46 2.15 -11.72 8.04
N ALA A 47 1.10 -10.92 8.28
CA ALA A 47 0.64 -9.92 7.32
C ALA A 47 1.69 -8.83 7.07
N ALA A 48 2.39 -8.39 8.14
CA ALA A 48 3.46 -7.42 8.02
C ALA A 48 4.64 -7.94 7.19
N ARG A 49 5.05 -9.20 7.40
CA ARG A 49 6.10 -9.83 6.59
C ARG A 49 5.68 -9.98 5.13
N GLU A 50 4.45 -10.42 4.86
CA GLU A 50 3.94 -10.52 3.49
C GLU A 50 3.99 -9.16 2.78
N ALA A 51 3.72 -8.07 3.49
CA ALA A 51 3.83 -6.71 2.95
C ALA A 51 5.29 -6.26 2.74
N LEU A 52 6.23 -6.65 3.62
CA LEU A 52 7.65 -6.35 3.48
C LEU A 52 8.31 -7.15 2.35
N ASP A 53 7.91 -8.41 2.20
CA ASP A 53 8.45 -9.33 1.20
C ASP A 53 7.77 -9.18 -0.17
N ALA A 54 6.77 -8.30 -0.28
CA ALA A 54 6.02 -8.10 -1.51
C ALA A 54 6.93 -7.48 -2.58
N GLU A 55 7.31 -8.30 -3.55
CA GLU A 55 8.08 -7.89 -4.71
C GLU A 55 7.16 -7.38 -5.83
N GLY A 56 7.73 -6.57 -6.72
CA GLY A 56 7.05 -6.04 -7.88
C GLY A 56 6.70 -4.56 -7.77
N PRO A 57 6.24 -3.97 -8.87
CA PRO A 57 5.95 -2.55 -8.93
C PRO A 57 4.73 -2.23 -8.06
N LEU A 58 4.73 -1.02 -7.48
CA LEU A 58 3.58 -0.51 -6.72
C LEU A 58 2.32 -0.48 -7.57
N VAL A 59 2.49 -0.07 -8.84
CA VAL A 59 1.44 -0.01 -9.85
C VAL A 59 2.01 -0.52 -11.16
N ASP A 60 1.33 -1.42 -11.82
CA ASP A 60 1.75 -1.99 -13.11
C ASP A 60 1.39 -1.03 -14.26
N ASP A 61 2.08 0.11 -14.31
CA ASP A 61 1.92 1.13 -15.35
C ASP A 61 3.17 1.29 -16.23
N GLY A 62 4.15 0.42 -16.06
CA GLY A 62 5.39 0.43 -16.84
C GLY A 62 6.32 1.62 -16.54
N LEU A 63 6.07 2.41 -15.48
CA LEU A 63 6.94 3.52 -15.09
C LEU A 63 8.14 3.09 -14.25
N ASP A 64 8.05 1.92 -13.62
CA ASP A 64 9.11 1.38 -12.74
C ASP A 64 10.19 0.63 -13.53
N THR A 65 10.11 0.58 -14.84
CA THR A 65 11.21 0.09 -15.66
C THR A 65 12.35 1.10 -15.56
N SER A 66 13.12 1.00 -14.49
CA SER A 66 14.51 1.45 -14.42
C SER A 66 15.29 0.57 -15.38
N THR A 67 15.12 0.80 -16.67
CA THR A 67 16.06 0.27 -17.64
C THR A 67 17.34 1.05 -17.44
N PRO A 68 18.47 0.42 -17.02
CA PRO A 68 19.76 1.01 -17.23
C PRO A 68 19.84 1.33 -18.73
N LEU A 69 20.28 2.53 -19.05
CA LEU A 69 20.63 2.94 -20.41
C LEU A 69 21.77 2.06 -20.92
N GLU A 70 21.47 0.87 -21.40
CA GLU A 70 22.36 0.12 -22.26
C GLU A 70 21.51 -0.69 -23.25
N GLY A 71 21.67 -0.27 -24.50
CA GLY A 71 20.97 -0.88 -25.63
C GLY A 71 21.40 -2.33 -25.84
N THR A 72 20.48 -3.21 -25.61
CA THR A 72 20.47 -4.53 -26.26
C THR A 72 19.02 -4.89 -26.55
N PRO A 73 18.63 -5.05 -27.83
CA PRO A 73 17.33 -5.59 -28.14
C PRO A 73 17.32 -7.08 -27.80
N SER A 74 16.78 -7.43 -26.64
CA SER A 74 16.51 -8.82 -26.32
C SER A 74 15.30 -9.30 -27.10
N SER A 75 15.53 -9.66 -28.35
CA SER A 75 14.64 -10.53 -29.10
C SER A 75 14.78 -11.96 -28.56
N HIS A 76 13.95 -12.34 -27.63
CA HIS A 76 13.75 -13.76 -27.33
C HIS A 76 12.52 -14.24 -28.11
N PRO A 77 12.71 -15.27 -28.99
CA PRO A 77 11.58 -15.94 -29.62
C PRO A 77 10.84 -16.74 -28.56
N ALA A 78 9.51 -16.67 -28.61
CA ALA A 78 8.61 -17.45 -27.79
C ALA A 78 8.97 -18.95 -27.87
N SER A 79 9.64 -19.48 -26.85
CA SER A 79 9.75 -20.91 -26.63
C SER A 79 8.43 -21.38 -26.03
N SER A 80 7.65 -22.07 -26.89
CA SER A 80 6.47 -22.84 -26.49
C SER A 80 6.92 -24.06 -25.69
N GLY A 81 7.17 -23.87 -24.40
CA GLY A 81 7.39 -24.93 -23.43
C GLY A 81 6.29 -24.84 -22.39
N ALA A 82 5.69 -26.01 -22.04
CA ALA A 82 4.62 -26.14 -21.06
C ALA A 82 4.94 -25.33 -19.79
N ALA A 83 4.32 -24.17 -19.67
CA ALA A 83 4.47 -23.31 -18.51
C ALA A 83 3.83 -24.02 -17.31
N LEU A 84 4.66 -24.39 -16.33
CA LEU A 84 4.17 -24.64 -14.98
C LEU A 84 3.30 -23.42 -14.57
N PRO A 85 2.19 -23.65 -13.85
CA PRO A 85 1.36 -22.54 -13.41
C PRO A 85 2.24 -21.55 -12.64
N THR A 86 2.44 -20.37 -13.19
CA THR A 86 3.13 -19.27 -12.50
C THR A 86 2.37 -19.05 -11.18
N PRO A 87 3.07 -18.98 -10.04
CA PRO A 87 2.41 -18.63 -8.78
C PRO A 87 1.65 -17.33 -9.02
N ILE A 88 0.36 -17.33 -8.64
CA ILE A 88 -0.49 -16.13 -8.74
C ILE A 88 0.15 -15.08 -7.86
N THR A 89 0.94 -14.21 -8.45
CA THR A 89 1.57 -13.08 -7.73
C THR A 89 0.44 -12.14 -7.34
N ARG A 90 0.16 -12.07 -6.05
CA ARG A 90 -0.85 -11.14 -5.51
C ARG A 90 -0.38 -9.71 -5.79
N SER A 91 -1.29 -8.85 -6.26
CA SER A 91 -0.94 -7.45 -6.49
C SER A 91 -0.53 -6.77 -5.17
N ARG A 92 0.40 -5.83 -5.24
CA ARG A 92 0.84 -5.04 -4.08
C ARG A 92 -0.34 -4.41 -3.35
N ALA A 93 -1.31 -3.86 -4.08
CA ALA A 93 -2.50 -3.26 -3.50
C ALA A 93 -3.35 -4.24 -2.66
N LEU A 94 -3.45 -5.50 -3.09
CA LEU A 94 -4.17 -6.53 -2.33
C LEU A 94 -3.43 -6.90 -1.03
N ILE A 95 -2.10 -7.04 -1.09
CA ILE A 95 -1.29 -7.36 0.08
C ILE A 95 -1.40 -6.23 1.13
N GLU A 96 -1.31 -4.98 0.69
CA GLU A 96 -1.43 -3.81 1.56
C GLU A 96 -2.85 -3.66 2.15
N SER A 97 -3.88 -4.01 1.38
CA SER A 97 -5.28 -4.04 1.86
C SER A 97 -5.49 -5.15 2.88
N ASP A 98 -4.85 -6.31 2.70
CA ASP A 98 -4.90 -7.40 3.68
C ASP A 98 -4.23 -7.00 5.00
N LEU A 99 -3.08 -6.31 4.96
CA LEU A 99 -2.46 -5.76 6.16
C LEU A 99 -3.40 -4.77 6.87
N SER A 100 -4.08 -3.90 6.15
CA SER A 100 -5.07 -2.96 6.73
C SER A 100 -6.22 -3.69 7.41
N ARG A 101 -6.73 -4.76 6.79
CA ARG A 101 -7.79 -5.61 7.38
C ARG A 101 -7.33 -6.29 8.67
N VAL A 102 -6.11 -6.86 8.66
CA VAL A 102 -5.52 -7.48 9.84
C VAL A 102 -5.32 -6.46 10.96
N LEU A 103 -4.85 -5.26 10.64
CA LEU A 103 -4.70 -4.17 11.61
C LEU A 103 -6.03 -3.80 12.26
N ARG A 104 -7.11 -3.64 11.50
CA ARG A 104 -8.46 -3.37 12.06
C ARG A 104 -8.93 -4.46 13.02
N THR A 105 -8.65 -5.72 12.67
CA THR A 105 -9.05 -6.88 13.49
C THR A 105 -8.23 -6.97 14.77
N VAL A 106 -6.91 -6.84 14.67
CA VAL A 106 -5.98 -7.03 15.78
C VAL A 106 -5.97 -5.82 16.72
N VAL A 107 -5.95 -4.60 16.17
CA VAL A 107 -5.95 -3.35 16.93
C VAL A 107 -7.38 -2.85 17.09
N SER A 108 -8.28 -3.74 17.51
CA SER A 108 -9.66 -3.41 17.84
C SER A 108 -9.75 -2.39 18.99
N GLU A 109 -10.90 -1.76 19.18
CA GLU A 109 -11.06 -0.75 20.23
C GLU A 109 -10.72 -1.25 21.66
N PRO A 110 -11.10 -2.51 22.06
CA PRO A 110 -10.64 -3.07 23.33
C PRO A 110 -9.12 -3.25 23.39
N ALA A 111 -8.52 -3.86 22.34
CA ALA A 111 -7.06 -4.07 22.29
C ALA A 111 -6.29 -2.75 22.31
N ARG A 112 -6.79 -1.72 21.60
CA ARG A 112 -6.20 -0.38 21.60
C ARG A 112 -6.18 0.24 22.99
N ARG A 113 -7.23 0.07 23.80
CA ARG A 113 -7.27 0.55 25.17
C ARG A 113 -6.24 -0.15 26.05
N GLU A 114 -6.10 -1.46 25.92
CA GLU A 114 -5.11 -2.25 26.68
C GLU A 114 -3.68 -1.85 26.29
N LEU A 115 -3.38 -1.77 24.98
CA LEU A 115 -2.08 -1.33 24.45
C LEU A 115 -1.73 0.10 24.88
N SER A 116 -2.73 0.99 24.97
CA SER A 116 -2.53 2.39 25.40
C SER A 116 -2.29 2.50 26.91
N ALA A 117 -2.83 1.59 27.70
CA ALA A 117 -2.65 1.55 29.17
C ALA A 117 -1.29 0.97 29.57
N ASP A 118 -0.66 0.17 28.70
CA ASP A 118 0.65 -0.44 28.97
C ASP A 118 1.79 0.48 28.50
N PRO A 119 2.67 0.96 29.43
CA PRO A 119 3.80 1.83 29.07
C PRO A 119 4.81 1.21 28.10
N LEU A 120 4.91 -0.11 28.04
CA LEU A 120 5.83 -0.82 27.15
C LEU A 120 5.28 -0.91 25.72
N SER A 121 3.96 -1.01 25.57
CA SER A 121 3.28 -1.16 24.28
C SER A 121 2.91 0.18 23.64
N LEU A 122 2.66 1.21 24.45
CA LEU A 122 2.26 2.54 23.97
C LEU A 122 3.20 3.15 22.91
N PRO A 123 4.54 3.06 23.00
CA PRO A 123 5.44 3.60 21.97
C PRO A 123 5.25 2.93 20.61
N ALA A 124 5.08 1.59 20.57
CA ALA A 124 4.86 0.83 19.36
C ALA A 124 3.51 1.17 18.73
N LEU A 125 2.43 1.27 19.52
CA LEU A 125 1.13 1.72 19.04
C LEU A 125 1.19 3.12 18.43
N ASN A 126 1.82 4.07 19.10
CA ASN A 126 2.01 5.43 18.60
C ASN A 126 2.85 5.49 17.31
N ARG A 127 3.81 4.59 17.16
CA ARG A 127 4.61 4.47 15.94
C ARG A 127 3.75 3.99 14.77
N LEU A 128 2.93 2.96 14.99
CA LEU A 128 1.99 2.46 14.00
C LEU A 128 1.00 3.55 13.57
N ASP A 129 0.38 4.27 14.51
CA ASP A 129 -0.59 5.33 14.20
C ASP A 129 0.02 6.44 13.35
N ARG A 130 1.26 6.83 13.66
CA ARG A 130 1.99 7.81 12.83
C ARG A 130 2.32 7.26 11.44
N ALA A 131 2.70 5.99 11.34
CA ALA A 131 2.99 5.36 10.05
C ALA A 131 1.73 5.28 9.18
N CYS A 132 0.60 4.85 9.72
CA CYS A 132 -0.69 4.83 9.03
C CYS A 132 -1.11 6.23 8.54
N SER A 133 -1.01 7.24 9.40
CA SER A 133 -1.36 8.62 9.03
C SER A 133 -0.48 9.16 7.90
N ARG A 134 0.83 8.87 7.92
CA ARG A 134 1.76 9.27 6.85
C ARG A 134 1.47 8.54 5.55
N LEU A 135 1.12 7.26 5.62
CA LEU A 135 0.74 6.48 4.44
C LEU A 135 -0.47 7.08 3.74
N VAL A 136 -1.54 7.39 4.47
CA VAL A 136 -2.74 8.05 3.92
C VAL A 136 -2.39 9.33 3.17
N LEU A 137 -1.53 10.17 3.77
CA LEU A 137 -1.07 11.39 3.14
C LEU A 137 -0.24 11.12 1.88
N ALA A 138 0.72 10.19 1.94
CA ALA A 138 1.57 9.84 0.81
C ALA A 138 0.74 9.30 -0.37
N ARG A 139 -0.26 8.43 -0.11
CA ARG A 139 -1.18 7.92 -1.13
C ARG A 139 -1.99 9.04 -1.77
N ARG A 140 -2.54 9.94 -0.97
CA ARG A 140 -3.29 11.10 -1.49
C ARG A 140 -2.42 11.99 -2.37
N PHE A 141 -1.18 12.28 -1.96
CA PHE A 141 -0.24 13.06 -2.77
C PHE A 141 0.11 12.35 -4.07
N HIS A 142 0.42 11.05 -4.01
CA HIS A 142 0.70 10.27 -5.21
C HIS A 142 -0.48 10.33 -6.20
N ASN A 143 -1.69 10.00 -5.74
CA ASN A 143 -2.89 9.98 -6.57
C ASN A 143 -3.24 11.37 -7.13
N THR A 144 -2.99 12.45 -6.38
CA THR A 144 -3.15 13.82 -6.88
C THR A 144 -2.20 14.11 -8.04
N HIS A 145 -0.90 13.78 -7.90
CA HIS A 145 0.07 14.00 -8.98
C HIS A 145 -0.20 13.14 -10.20
N VAL A 146 -0.68 11.92 -10.01
CA VAL A 146 -1.13 11.06 -11.12
C VAL A 146 -2.30 11.72 -11.85
N SER A 147 -3.32 12.17 -11.13
CA SER A 147 -4.49 12.83 -11.72
C SER A 147 -4.12 14.11 -12.48
N GLU A 148 -3.22 14.93 -11.95
CA GLU A 148 -2.70 16.12 -12.62
C GLU A 148 -1.94 15.76 -13.92
N ALA A 149 -1.12 14.69 -13.86
CA ALA A 149 -0.39 14.22 -15.04
C ALA A 149 -1.34 13.69 -16.13
N GLN A 150 -2.35 12.92 -15.73
CA GLN A 150 -3.39 12.42 -16.64
C GLN A 150 -4.18 13.58 -17.27
N ALA A 151 -4.63 14.54 -16.46
CA ALA A 151 -5.38 15.71 -16.93
C ALA A 151 -4.56 16.57 -17.91
N LEU A 152 -3.25 16.75 -17.66
CA LEU A 152 -2.39 17.47 -18.60
C LEU A 152 -2.23 16.70 -19.91
N ARG A 153 -2.03 15.39 -19.87
CA ARG A 153 -1.87 14.53 -21.06
C ARG A 153 -3.15 14.40 -21.88
N ALA A 154 -4.32 14.54 -21.25
CA ALA A 154 -5.61 14.54 -21.92
C ALA A 154 -5.84 15.80 -22.80
N ARG A 155 -5.09 16.88 -22.59
CA ARG A 155 -5.25 18.13 -23.37
C ARG A 155 -4.94 17.91 -24.84
N PRO A 156 -5.81 18.40 -25.79
CA PRO A 156 -5.67 18.15 -27.23
C PRO A 156 -4.33 18.62 -27.79
N LEU A 157 -3.82 19.77 -27.34
CA LEU A 157 -2.51 20.29 -27.77
C LEU A 157 -1.35 19.36 -27.37
N VAL A 158 -1.38 18.79 -26.18
CA VAL A 158 -0.34 17.87 -25.69
C VAL A 158 -0.36 16.57 -26.47
N ARG A 159 -1.56 16.09 -26.82
CA ARG A 159 -1.74 14.89 -27.66
C ARG A 159 -1.30 15.14 -29.09
N MET A 160 -1.72 16.24 -29.70
CA MET A 160 -1.41 16.58 -31.08
C MET A 160 0.09 16.83 -31.30
N CYS A 161 0.77 17.48 -30.35
CA CYS A 161 2.20 17.77 -30.45
C CYS A 161 3.09 16.63 -29.86
N HIS A 162 2.52 15.49 -29.46
CA HIS A 162 3.23 14.36 -28.87
C HIS A 162 4.19 14.75 -27.73
N LEU A 163 3.85 15.81 -26.96
CA LEU A 163 4.72 16.37 -25.91
C LEU A 163 4.97 15.43 -24.72
N ALA A 164 4.18 14.36 -24.60
CA ALA A 164 4.38 13.32 -23.60
C ALA A 164 5.31 12.19 -24.06
N GLY A 165 5.73 12.20 -25.31
CA GLY A 165 6.52 11.12 -25.91
C GLY A 165 5.78 9.78 -25.84
N HIS A 166 6.54 8.70 -25.71
CA HIS A 166 6.04 7.33 -25.56
C HIS A 166 5.94 6.86 -24.09
N ALA A 167 6.11 7.77 -23.12
CA ALA A 167 6.03 7.42 -21.72
C ALA A 167 4.64 6.83 -21.38
N PRO A 168 4.55 5.73 -20.65
CA PRO A 168 3.27 5.13 -20.26
C PRO A 168 2.42 6.10 -19.43
N MET A 169 1.13 5.82 -19.30
CA MET A 169 0.21 6.66 -18.53
C MET A 169 0.32 6.27 -17.06
N PRO A 170 0.66 7.20 -16.15
CA PRO A 170 0.70 6.89 -14.74
C PRO A 170 -0.68 6.48 -14.23
N GLN A 171 -0.71 5.53 -13.30
CA GLN A 171 -1.93 5.05 -12.65
C GLN A 171 -1.92 5.36 -11.15
N THR A 172 -3.11 5.48 -10.57
CA THR A 172 -3.30 5.66 -9.14
C THR A 172 -3.03 4.35 -8.37
N PHE A 173 -2.57 4.48 -7.15
CA PHE A 173 -2.48 3.36 -6.21
C PHE A 173 -3.78 3.28 -5.41
N ASP A 174 -4.50 2.17 -5.56
CA ASP A 174 -5.79 1.94 -4.92
C ASP A 174 -5.70 0.74 -3.99
N ALA A 175 -5.27 0.98 -2.75
CA ALA A 175 -5.28 0.04 -1.66
C ALA A 175 -6.14 0.59 -0.53
N ASP A 176 -6.81 -0.31 0.20
CA ASP A 176 -7.50 0.04 1.44
C ASP A 176 -6.45 0.42 2.50
N ASP A 177 -6.45 1.67 2.93
CA ASP A 177 -5.58 2.20 3.97
C ASP A 177 -6.36 2.59 5.24
N ASP A 178 -7.65 2.26 5.31
CA ASP A 178 -8.45 2.45 6.51
C ASP A 178 -8.05 1.43 7.58
N THR A 179 -7.57 1.93 8.70
CA THR A 179 -7.18 1.16 9.89
C THR A 179 -8.07 1.49 11.08
N THR A 180 -9.19 2.18 10.86
CA THR A 180 -10.18 2.48 11.91
C THR A 180 -10.80 1.16 12.40
N PRO A 181 -10.80 0.89 13.71
CA PRO A 181 -11.44 -0.29 14.26
C PRO A 181 -12.91 -0.38 13.82
N GLU A 182 -13.32 -1.55 13.39
CA GLU A 182 -14.72 -1.80 13.07
C GLU A 182 -15.56 -1.68 14.35
N ALA A 183 -16.61 -0.85 14.31
CA ALA A 183 -17.51 -0.71 15.44
C ALA A 183 -18.16 -2.09 15.72
N PRO A 184 -18.24 -2.52 17.01
CA PRO A 184 -18.93 -3.76 17.33
C PRO A 184 -20.36 -3.68 16.81
N PRO A 185 -20.91 -4.79 16.26
CA PRO A 185 -22.29 -4.82 15.80
C PRO A 185 -23.20 -4.40 16.95
N GLU A 186 -24.06 -3.42 16.71
CA GLU A 186 -25.10 -3.04 17.67
C GLU A 186 -25.90 -4.29 17.99
N ARG A 187 -25.86 -4.72 19.25
CA ARG A 187 -26.74 -5.80 19.70
C ARG A 187 -28.14 -5.22 19.76
N ASP A 188 -28.99 -5.69 18.87
CA ASP A 188 -30.44 -5.50 18.95
C ASP A 188 -30.98 -6.28 20.16
N ASP A 189 -30.55 -5.88 21.35
CA ASP A 189 -31.11 -6.36 22.61
C ASP A 189 -32.28 -5.46 23.04
N GLU A 190 -33.24 -5.30 22.17
CA GLU A 190 -34.57 -4.79 22.57
C GLU A 190 -35.58 -5.92 22.54
N VAL A 191 -35.41 -6.92 23.44
CA VAL A 191 -36.52 -7.76 23.87
C VAL A 191 -37.23 -7.01 24.94
N GLN A 192 -38.28 -6.29 24.57
CA GLN A 192 -39.29 -5.79 25.52
C GLN A 192 -39.94 -6.96 26.22
N PRO A 193 -39.90 -7.04 27.56
CA PRO A 193 -40.76 -7.96 28.30
C PRO A 193 -42.18 -7.44 28.31
N ARG A 194 -43.10 -8.29 27.93
CA ARG A 194 -44.52 -8.13 28.16
C ARG A 194 -44.87 -8.38 29.63
#